data_e40709f36a85ca31b3332802ec772d79
#
_entry.id   e40709f36a85ca31b3332802ec772d79
#
_cell.length_a   1.000
_cell.length_b   1.000
_cell.length_c   1.000
_cell.angle_alpha   90.00
_cell.angle_beta   90.00
_cell.angle_gamma   90.00
#
_symmetry.space_group_name_H-M   'P 1'
#
loop_
_entity.id
_entity.type
_entity.pdbx_description
1 polymer ?
#
loop_
_entity_poly.entity_id
_entity_poly.type
_entity_poly.pdbx_seq_one_letter_code
_entity_poly.pdbx_strand_id
1 'polypeptide(L)'
;MALKNIFACCFCLVCGVTTVPAQKQLTGKATYYSDKLHGRKMSNGERYHRDSMTCAHKKYPFGTLLKVRNPLNGKEVVVRVTDRGPFSKRYVIDLSKAAARELGFIRKGFCQVEITRIHPNRIPFRPEDAEEIPELHLEYQDIVTYPVPIWQQDT
;
A
#
# COMPACT_ATOMS: atom_id res chain seq x y z
N MET A 1 -20.43 62.51 -32.19
CA MET A 1 -19.21 62.67 -31.36
C MET A 1 -18.89 61.35 -30.69
N ALA A 2 -17.70 60.91 -30.91
CA ALA A 2 -16.97 59.72 -30.62
C ALA A 2 -17.54 58.68 -29.66
N LEU A 3 -17.84 57.52 -30.22
CA LEU A 3 -18.01 56.20 -29.59
C LEU A 3 -16.61 55.62 -29.30
N LYS A 4 -16.29 55.31 -28.05
CA LYS A 4 -15.10 54.60 -27.68
C LYS A 4 -15.46 53.15 -27.31
N ASN A 5 -15.15 52.24 -28.21
CA ASN A 5 -15.22 50.80 -27.99
C ASN A 5 -14.16 50.38 -26.97
N ILE A 6 -14.59 49.75 -25.86
CA ILE A 6 -13.70 49.04 -24.92
C ILE A 6 -13.93 47.54 -25.19
N PHE A 7 -12.99 46.92 -25.88
CA PHE A 7 -12.87 45.49 -26.00
C PHE A 7 -12.40 44.93 -24.64
N ALA A 8 -13.33 44.35 -23.89
CA ALA A 8 -13.00 43.53 -22.73
C ALA A 8 -12.63 42.13 -23.21
N CYS A 9 -11.33 41.86 -23.27
CA CYS A 9 -10.79 40.53 -23.53
C CYS A 9 -11.01 39.64 -22.34
N CYS A 10 -12.10 38.84 -22.36
CA CYS A 10 -12.40 37.85 -21.33
C CYS A 10 -11.48 36.62 -21.56
N PHE A 11 -10.32 36.62 -20.88
CA PHE A 11 -9.38 35.50 -20.88
C PHE A 11 -9.97 34.44 -19.92
N CYS A 12 -10.81 33.53 -20.43
CA CYS A 12 -11.27 32.39 -19.71
C CYS A 12 -10.11 31.43 -19.48
N LEU A 13 -9.53 31.52 -18.29
CA LEU A 13 -8.59 30.52 -17.75
C LEU A 13 -9.41 29.24 -17.48
N VAL A 14 -9.43 28.32 -18.43
CA VAL A 14 -9.99 26.98 -18.23
C VAL A 14 -9.03 26.23 -17.30
N CYS A 15 -9.27 26.35 -16.00
CA CYS A 15 -8.59 25.55 -14.99
C CYS A 15 -9.11 24.11 -15.16
N GLY A 16 -8.33 23.28 -15.90
CA GLY A 16 -8.61 21.86 -16.04
C GLY A 16 -8.50 21.17 -14.70
N VAL A 17 -9.63 21.04 -14.00
CA VAL A 17 -9.72 20.23 -12.78
C VAL A 17 -9.58 18.77 -13.21
N THR A 18 -8.36 18.21 -13.13
CA THR A 18 -8.15 16.78 -13.26
C THR A 18 -8.79 16.10 -12.06
N THR A 19 -9.97 15.55 -12.22
CA THR A 19 -10.63 14.73 -11.21
C THR A 19 -9.84 13.44 -11.04
N VAL A 20 -8.98 13.39 -10.03
CA VAL A 20 -8.35 12.13 -9.58
C VAL A 20 -9.49 11.22 -9.09
N PRO A 21 -9.66 10.01 -9.65
CA PRO A 21 -10.71 9.11 -9.21
C PRO A 21 -10.52 8.80 -7.71
N ALA A 22 -11.55 9.11 -6.93
CA ALA A 22 -11.55 8.87 -5.49
C ALA A 22 -11.32 7.37 -5.23
N GLN A 23 -10.21 7.05 -4.60
CA GLN A 23 -9.88 5.67 -4.23
C GLN A 23 -10.92 5.18 -3.21
N LYS A 24 -11.58 4.05 -3.51
CA LYS A 24 -12.63 3.48 -2.67
C LYS A 24 -12.09 3.23 -1.26
N GLN A 25 -12.52 4.06 -0.32
CA GLN A 25 -12.17 4.00 1.08
C GLN A 25 -13.20 3.15 1.82
N LEU A 26 -12.75 2.19 2.62
CA LEU A 26 -13.58 1.38 3.49
C LEU A 26 -13.44 1.89 4.92
N THR A 27 -14.56 2.21 5.57
CA THR A 27 -14.58 2.63 6.97
C THR A 27 -15.19 1.55 7.85
N GLY A 28 -14.73 1.44 9.10
CA GLY A 28 -15.28 0.49 10.06
C GLY A 28 -14.43 0.34 11.31
N LYS A 29 -14.81 -0.58 12.20
CA LYS A 29 -14.06 -0.85 13.43
C LYS A 29 -12.95 -1.85 13.19
N ALA A 30 -11.75 -1.55 13.66
CA ALA A 30 -10.60 -2.44 13.73
C ALA A 30 -10.45 -3.01 15.15
N THR A 31 -9.97 -4.22 15.25
CA THR A 31 -9.42 -4.84 16.47
C THR A 31 -8.05 -5.43 16.16
N TYR A 32 -7.44 -6.15 17.11
CA TYR A 32 -6.13 -6.74 16.91
C TYR A 32 -6.02 -8.12 17.55
N TYR A 33 -5.05 -8.92 17.08
CA TYR A 33 -4.79 -10.26 17.56
C TYR A 33 -4.29 -10.30 19.00
N SER A 34 -4.78 -11.27 19.76
CA SER A 34 -4.26 -11.59 21.08
C SER A 34 -2.81 -12.09 21.01
N ASP A 35 -2.01 -11.82 22.03
CA ASP A 35 -0.63 -12.33 22.17
C ASP A 35 -0.55 -13.86 22.11
N LYS A 36 -1.60 -14.57 22.53
CA LYS A 36 -1.71 -16.03 22.51
C LYS A 36 -1.67 -16.62 21.08
N LEU A 37 -1.89 -15.79 20.06
CA LEU A 37 -1.86 -16.22 18.67
C LEU A 37 -0.47 -16.14 18.02
N HIS A 38 0.54 -15.62 18.75
CA HIS A 38 1.92 -15.56 18.27
C HIS A 38 2.44 -16.96 17.88
N GLY A 39 3.02 -17.09 16.70
CA GLY A 39 3.49 -18.37 16.14
C GLY A 39 2.40 -19.24 15.50
N ARG A 40 1.11 -18.90 15.63
CA ARG A 40 0.01 -19.67 15.04
C ARG A 40 -0.01 -19.50 13.51
N LYS A 41 -0.33 -20.57 12.79
CA LYS A 41 -0.49 -20.55 11.33
C LYS A 41 -1.67 -19.70 10.91
N MET A 42 -1.47 -18.78 9.98
CA MET A 42 -2.48 -17.94 9.35
C MET A 42 -3.07 -18.62 8.09
N SER A 43 -4.13 -18.06 7.53
CA SER A 43 -4.83 -18.64 6.38
C SER A 43 -3.98 -18.68 5.09
N ASN A 44 -2.96 -17.82 4.97
CA ASN A 44 -2.01 -17.84 3.85
C ASN A 44 -0.86 -18.84 4.02
N GLY A 45 -0.82 -19.59 5.15
CA GLY A 45 0.22 -20.57 5.47
C GLY A 45 1.40 -20.03 6.30
N GLU A 46 1.60 -18.72 6.36
CA GLU A 46 2.63 -18.09 7.20
C GLU A 46 2.27 -18.19 8.69
N ARG A 47 3.28 -18.00 9.55
CA ARG A 47 3.04 -17.90 11.00
C ARG A 47 2.82 -16.46 11.42
N TYR A 48 1.81 -16.23 12.26
CA TYR A 48 1.56 -14.90 12.81
C TYR A 48 2.71 -14.46 13.73
N HIS A 49 3.21 -13.26 13.47
CA HIS A 49 4.17 -12.59 14.35
C HIS A 49 3.58 -11.28 14.83
N ARG A 50 3.51 -11.12 16.16
CA ARG A 50 2.86 -9.95 16.79
C ARG A 50 3.51 -8.61 16.44
N ASP A 51 4.81 -8.62 16.09
CA ASP A 51 5.58 -7.42 15.76
C ASP A 51 5.69 -7.17 14.23
N SER A 52 5.02 -7.97 13.40
CA SER A 52 4.92 -7.76 11.94
C SER A 52 3.75 -6.85 11.61
N MET A 53 3.86 -6.10 10.51
CA MET A 53 2.78 -5.25 9.96
C MET A 53 1.84 -6.06 9.08
N THR A 54 0.98 -6.88 9.71
CA THR A 54 0.04 -7.78 9.04
C THR A 54 -1.38 -7.60 9.54
N CYS A 55 -2.34 -8.11 8.76
CA CYS A 55 -3.75 -8.06 9.13
C CYS A 55 -4.54 -9.24 8.57
N ALA A 56 -5.72 -9.50 9.17
CA ALA A 56 -6.78 -10.29 8.56
C ALA A 56 -7.83 -9.39 7.91
N HIS A 57 -8.26 -9.79 6.72
CA HIS A 57 -9.36 -9.14 6.01
C HIS A 57 -10.22 -10.18 5.28
N LYS A 58 -11.58 -9.95 5.26
CA LYS A 58 -12.54 -10.92 4.70
C LYS A 58 -12.42 -11.10 3.19
N LYS A 59 -12.20 -10.02 2.45
CA LYS A 59 -12.38 -9.98 0.99
C LYS A 59 -11.09 -9.71 0.20
N TYR A 60 -10.17 -8.89 0.73
CA TYR A 60 -8.95 -8.56 -0.02
C TYR A 60 -8.06 -9.79 -0.20
N PRO A 61 -7.47 -9.99 -1.38
CA PRO A 61 -6.50 -11.07 -1.63
C PRO A 61 -5.33 -11.05 -0.63
N PHE A 62 -4.73 -12.21 -0.37
CA PHE A 62 -3.48 -12.27 0.38
C PHE A 62 -2.38 -11.48 -0.34
N GLY A 63 -1.49 -10.88 0.44
CA GLY A 63 -0.43 -10.02 -0.09
C GLY A 63 -0.87 -8.58 -0.36
N THR A 64 -2.18 -8.28 -0.40
CA THR A 64 -2.66 -6.90 -0.60
C THR A 64 -2.14 -5.99 0.51
N LEU A 65 -1.59 -4.84 0.13
CA LEU A 65 -1.20 -3.78 1.06
C LEU A 65 -2.39 -2.84 1.31
N LEU A 66 -2.65 -2.59 2.57
CA LEU A 66 -3.70 -1.71 3.04
C LEU A 66 -3.10 -0.60 3.89
N LYS A 67 -3.38 0.65 3.53
CA LYS A 67 -3.17 1.81 4.39
C LYS A 67 -4.35 1.92 5.34
N VAL A 68 -4.09 1.85 6.63
CA VAL A 68 -5.08 1.95 7.70
C VAL A 68 -4.81 3.22 8.48
N ARG A 69 -5.80 4.10 8.57
CA ARG A 69 -5.74 5.37 9.29
C ARG A 69 -6.69 5.36 10.47
N ASN A 70 -6.24 5.85 11.59
CA ASN A 70 -7.09 6.16 12.75
C ASN A 70 -7.50 7.64 12.68
N PRO A 71 -8.76 7.96 12.35
CA PRO A 71 -9.19 9.36 12.18
C PRO A 71 -9.18 10.18 13.47
N LEU A 72 -9.19 9.53 14.64
CA LEU A 72 -9.20 10.22 15.94
C LEU A 72 -7.86 10.88 16.27
N ASN A 73 -6.74 10.30 15.81
CA ASN A 73 -5.41 10.80 16.12
C ASN A 73 -4.53 11.03 14.88
N GLY A 74 -5.07 10.82 13.69
CA GLY A 74 -4.38 11.01 12.41
C GLY A 74 -3.30 9.97 12.09
N LYS A 75 -3.00 9.01 12.98
CA LYS A 75 -1.96 8.00 12.75
C LYS A 75 -2.34 7.03 11.64
N GLU A 76 -1.34 6.64 10.86
CA GLU A 76 -1.49 5.73 9.73
C GLU A 76 -0.46 4.59 9.81
N VAL A 77 -0.84 3.42 9.32
CA VAL A 77 0.07 2.27 9.14
C VAL A 77 -0.22 1.57 7.83
N VAL A 78 0.78 0.94 7.25
CA VAL A 78 0.63 0.04 6.10
C VAL A 78 0.75 -1.39 6.60
N VAL A 79 -0.25 -2.22 6.27
CA VAL A 79 -0.30 -3.63 6.68
C VAL A 79 -0.55 -4.54 5.49
N ARG A 80 0.00 -5.74 5.53
CA ARG A 80 -0.19 -6.77 4.51
C ARG A 80 -1.29 -7.76 4.94
N VAL A 81 -2.20 -8.08 4.03
CA VAL A 81 -3.23 -9.10 4.26
C VAL A 81 -2.59 -10.48 4.22
N THR A 82 -2.62 -11.19 5.34
CA THR A 82 -2.03 -12.54 5.51
C THR A 82 -3.03 -13.55 6.05
N ASP A 83 -4.18 -13.09 6.55
CA ASP A 83 -5.15 -13.96 7.18
C ASP A 83 -6.59 -13.63 6.75
N ARG A 84 -7.52 -14.55 7.06
CA ARG A 84 -8.96 -14.38 6.89
C ARG A 84 -9.63 -14.03 8.20
N GLY A 85 -10.51 -13.06 8.16
CA GLY A 85 -11.23 -12.50 9.30
C GLY A 85 -11.43 -11.01 9.15
N PRO A 86 -11.93 -10.35 10.18
CA PRO A 86 -12.59 -10.90 11.36
C PRO A 86 -13.91 -11.65 11.02
N PHE A 87 -14.21 -12.74 11.73
CA PHE A 87 -15.48 -13.46 11.53
C PHE A 87 -16.66 -12.73 12.18
N SER A 88 -16.38 -11.88 13.14
CA SER A 88 -17.41 -11.01 13.73
C SER A 88 -17.91 -9.97 12.72
N LYS A 89 -19.23 -9.72 12.69
CA LYS A 89 -19.84 -8.66 11.86
C LYS A 89 -19.49 -7.25 12.36
N ARG A 90 -19.04 -7.13 13.61
CA ARG A 90 -18.71 -5.85 14.27
C ARG A 90 -17.45 -5.20 13.72
N TYR A 91 -16.47 -5.99 13.27
CA TYR A 91 -15.17 -5.55 12.84
C TYR A 91 -14.96 -5.78 11.34
N VAL A 92 -14.17 -4.90 10.72
CA VAL A 92 -13.83 -4.96 9.28
C VAL A 92 -12.42 -5.50 9.06
N ILE A 93 -11.53 -5.35 10.05
CA ILE A 93 -10.13 -5.74 9.98
C ILE A 93 -9.61 -6.14 11.37
N ASP A 94 -8.76 -7.17 11.41
CA ASP A 94 -7.98 -7.54 12.59
C ASP A 94 -6.51 -7.24 12.30
N LEU A 95 -5.90 -6.39 13.11
CA LEU A 95 -4.52 -5.94 12.94
C LEU A 95 -3.56 -6.75 13.81
N SER A 96 -2.30 -6.80 13.40
CA SER A 96 -1.23 -7.26 14.29
C SER A 96 -1.10 -6.33 15.50
N LYS A 97 -0.48 -6.83 16.57
CA LYS A 97 -0.28 -6.03 17.79
C LYS A 97 0.61 -4.81 17.54
N ALA A 98 1.64 -4.95 16.69
CA ALA A 98 2.50 -3.84 16.28
C ALA A 98 1.70 -2.74 15.57
N ALA A 99 0.88 -3.10 14.58
CA ALA A 99 0.05 -2.14 13.86
C ALA A 99 -0.94 -1.42 14.78
N ALA A 100 -1.58 -2.15 15.71
CA ALA A 100 -2.48 -1.56 16.69
C ALA A 100 -1.79 -0.61 17.67
N ARG A 101 -0.52 -0.91 18.01
CA ARG A 101 0.33 -0.05 18.84
C ARG A 101 0.65 1.26 18.15
N GLU A 102 1.05 1.20 16.89
CA GLU A 102 1.34 2.41 16.10
C GLU A 102 0.09 3.27 15.89
N LEU A 103 -1.06 2.66 15.61
CA LEU A 103 -2.34 3.37 15.51
C LEU A 103 -2.85 3.90 16.86
N GLY A 104 -2.23 3.50 17.98
CA GLY A 104 -2.48 4.05 19.31
C GLY A 104 -3.77 3.58 19.98
N PHE A 105 -4.28 2.36 19.67
CA PHE A 105 -5.52 1.89 20.27
C PHE A 105 -5.43 0.62 21.12
N ILE A 106 -4.20 0.16 21.45
CA ILE A 106 -3.98 -1.05 22.29
C ILE A 106 -4.80 -1.01 23.57
N ARG A 107 -4.78 0.11 24.31
CA ARG A 107 -5.48 0.24 25.59
C ARG A 107 -7.00 0.16 25.46
N LYS A 108 -7.55 0.61 24.33
CA LYS A 108 -8.99 0.63 24.05
C LYS A 108 -9.49 -0.70 23.48
N GLY A 109 -8.60 -1.51 22.89
CA GLY A 109 -8.93 -2.78 22.26
C GLY A 109 -9.51 -2.70 20.86
N PHE A 110 -10.05 -1.57 20.47
CA PHE A 110 -10.60 -1.30 19.14
C PHE A 110 -10.56 0.19 18.78
N CYS A 111 -10.64 0.51 17.49
CA CYS A 111 -10.85 1.89 17.03
C CYS A 111 -11.64 1.92 15.72
N GLN A 112 -12.19 3.09 15.41
CA GLN A 112 -12.70 3.37 14.07
C GLN A 112 -11.49 3.60 13.16
N VAL A 113 -11.53 3.01 11.95
CA VAL A 113 -10.45 3.16 10.96
C VAL A 113 -10.99 3.44 9.57
N GLU A 114 -10.16 4.06 8.79
CA GLU A 114 -10.28 4.26 7.35
C GLU A 114 -9.24 3.38 6.66
N ILE A 115 -9.69 2.56 5.71
CA ILE A 115 -8.84 1.58 5.03
C ILE A 115 -8.82 1.91 3.55
N THR A 116 -7.64 2.06 3.00
CA THR A 116 -7.40 2.31 1.58
C THR A 116 -6.47 1.25 1.03
N ARG A 117 -6.83 0.63 -0.10
CA ARG A 117 -5.96 -0.33 -0.78
C ARG A 117 -4.82 0.42 -1.48
N ILE A 118 -3.59 -0.01 -1.24
CA ILE A 118 -2.42 0.48 -1.98
C ILE A 118 -2.27 -0.37 -3.25
N HIS A 119 -2.23 0.28 -4.40
CA HIS A 119 -1.88 -0.35 -5.67
C HIS A 119 -0.39 -0.11 -5.94
N PRO A 120 0.45 -1.17 -5.99
CA PRO A 120 1.89 -1.00 -6.20
C PRO A 120 2.25 -0.28 -7.50
N ASN A 121 1.36 -0.33 -8.51
CA ASN A 121 1.58 0.28 -9.82
C ASN A 121 1.14 1.75 -9.92
N ARG A 122 0.83 2.41 -8.81
CA ARG A 122 0.58 3.86 -8.74
C ARG A 122 1.72 4.59 -8.01
N ILE A 123 2.94 4.27 -8.34
CA ILE A 123 4.00 5.27 -8.30
C ILE A 123 3.74 6.10 -9.54
N PRO A 124 3.38 7.38 -9.42
CA PRO A 124 3.35 8.23 -10.61
C PRO A 124 4.77 8.16 -11.18
N PHE A 125 4.93 7.47 -12.29
CA PHE A 125 6.12 7.61 -13.10
C PHE A 125 6.12 9.08 -13.54
N ARG A 126 7.02 9.84 -12.97
CA ARG A 126 7.28 11.20 -13.35
C ARG A 126 8.14 11.12 -14.62
N PRO A 127 7.61 11.46 -15.79
CA PRO A 127 8.42 11.42 -17.02
C PRO A 127 9.69 12.29 -16.94
N GLU A 128 9.63 13.29 -16.07
CA GLU A 128 10.75 14.22 -15.79
C GLU A 128 11.88 13.57 -14.96
N ASP A 129 11.60 12.48 -14.23
CA ASP A 129 12.59 11.72 -13.46
C ASP A 129 13.18 10.55 -14.30
N ALA A 130 12.76 10.39 -15.55
CA ALA A 130 13.47 9.63 -16.56
C ALA A 130 14.67 10.45 -17.03
N GLU A 131 15.60 10.75 -16.11
CA GLU A 131 16.97 11.03 -16.54
C GLU A 131 17.38 9.84 -17.41
N GLU A 132 17.90 10.17 -18.61
CA GLU A 132 18.41 9.21 -19.56
C GLU A 132 19.16 8.14 -18.78
N ILE A 133 18.58 6.95 -18.67
CA ILE A 133 19.32 5.78 -18.18
C ILE A 133 20.46 5.72 -19.19
N PRO A 134 21.71 5.99 -18.80
CA PRO A 134 22.81 5.86 -19.73
C PRO A 134 22.70 4.46 -20.27
N GLU A 135 22.60 4.32 -21.60
CA GLU A 135 22.60 3.02 -22.25
C GLU A 135 23.83 2.30 -21.71
N LEU A 136 23.59 1.36 -20.80
CA LEU A 136 24.61 0.49 -20.29
C LEU A 136 24.97 -0.41 -21.47
N HIS A 137 25.96 0.03 -22.28
CA HIS A 137 26.61 -0.83 -23.25
C HIS A 137 27.30 -1.96 -22.48
N LEU A 138 26.50 -2.95 -22.10
CA LEU A 138 27.03 -4.26 -21.70
C LEU A 138 27.56 -4.87 -22.98
N GLU A 139 28.86 -4.64 -23.27
CA GLU A 139 29.54 -5.49 -24.22
C GLU A 139 29.43 -6.93 -23.69
N TYR A 140 28.91 -7.81 -24.55
CA TYR A 140 28.65 -9.23 -24.24
C TYR A 140 29.91 -10.01 -23.80
N GLN A 141 31.08 -9.34 -23.76
CA GLN A 141 32.37 -9.91 -23.37
C GLN A 141 32.60 -9.90 -21.85
N ASP A 142 31.79 -9.17 -21.06
CA ASP A 142 31.91 -9.12 -19.61
C ASP A 142 31.03 -10.13 -18.86
N ILE A 143 30.41 -11.07 -19.59
CA ILE A 143 29.74 -12.20 -18.96
C ILE A 143 30.80 -13.12 -18.43
N VAL A 144 31.08 -12.99 -17.14
CA VAL A 144 31.91 -13.90 -16.36
C VAL A 144 31.44 -15.32 -16.66
N THR A 145 32.26 -16.08 -17.42
CA THR A 145 32.07 -17.52 -17.62
C THR A 145 32.22 -18.15 -16.24
N TYR A 146 31.11 -18.48 -15.60
CA TYR A 146 31.15 -19.31 -14.40
C TYR A 146 31.77 -20.66 -14.80
N PRO A 147 32.80 -21.15 -14.09
CA PRO A 147 33.38 -22.44 -14.38
C PRO A 147 32.26 -23.48 -14.27
N VAL A 148 32.08 -24.28 -15.33
CA VAL A 148 31.12 -25.40 -15.32
C VAL A 148 31.42 -26.31 -14.13
N PRO A 149 30.39 -26.67 -13.35
CA PRO A 149 30.55 -27.52 -12.19
C PRO A 149 31.24 -28.84 -12.58
N ILE A 150 32.12 -29.35 -11.72
CA ILE A 150 32.96 -30.53 -11.95
C ILE A 150 32.15 -31.77 -12.37
N TRP A 151 30.85 -31.84 -12.00
CA TRP A 151 29.97 -32.96 -12.35
C TRP A 151 29.45 -32.93 -13.80
N GLN A 152 29.77 -31.91 -14.59
CA GLN A 152 29.41 -31.79 -16.02
C GLN A 152 30.61 -32.03 -16.96
N GLN A 153 31.78 -32.41 -16.45
CA GLN A 153 32.99 -32.51 -17.25
C GLN A 153 33.33 -33.94 -17.75
N ASP A 154 32.50 -34.95 -17.42
CA ASP A 154 32.72 -36.32 -17.84
C ASP A 154 31.62 -36.82 -18.76
N THR A 155 31.85 -36.71 -20.07
CA THR A 155 31.51 -37.70 -21.12
C THR A 155 32.27 -37.39 -22.38
#